data_c59dbea5439f8b9d1ba879a12b67e862
#
_entry.id   c59dbea5439f8b9d1ba879a12b67e862
#
_cell.length_a   1.000
_cell.length_b   1.000
_cell.length_c   1.000
_cell.angle_alpha   90.00
_cell.angle_beta   90.00
_cell.angle_gamma   90.00
#
_symmetry.space_group_name_H-M   'P 1'
#
loop_
_entity.id
_entity.type
_entity.pdbx_description
1 polymer ?
#
loop_
_entity_poly.entity_id
_entity_poly.type
_entity_poly.pdbx_seq_one_letter_code
_entity_poly.pdbx_strand_id
1 'polypeptide(L)'
;MKLELYNRMVMNRRTWLKGTAAASVAGAAGSLGAMTTTANAQDNLRAQILQIPGVGKGSPTDADWQKVGEMCLAATKANVKEGEFKGVELTFMGLNNQNLHNLLFRGFLKPWETYTGAKINWIDLAQADYNARLQQSIATGTVDFDIIEMGAPFEGDVCGKGLASEMPDWVKTQIEMDDYVGYLKAPVGTWGGKTYRISIDGDCHTFNYRTDYFADADLAAAWKAEGHEGDFAVPKTWQKVQEVTKFLKGKKVAGQDAYGYLDPIKGWGGFGFYFLGSRATAYAKHPDDKAWLFDVDTMKPRVNNPAWVRAIQDVIDALPSEPADQLNADPGTTGFQQFLAGTGSMLSWWGDIGSNAKTSDSSVVGDVTGFSILPGSDDVYNAGTGAWDKLASGPNYAPNMAYIGWGVYVMARVDSDPVKQKAAWSAAAHLGGKDLSLWCSAYPSGFQPYRQSHFDIKEWVTAGYDEAFITDYLNSEADSYNHPNAAIEPRIPGIFQYYSAAEDELSKIWAGGSTAQEGADKIAAAWEKITDGIGRDKQIELYKASLG
;
A
#
# COMPACT_ATOMS: atom_id res chain seq x y z
N MET A 1 -6.23 -12.33 -21.83
CA MET A 1 -6.75 -11.06 -22.40
C MET A 1 -6.25 -9.82 -21.66
N LYS A 2 -6.17 -9.79 -20.31
CA LYS A 2 -5.69 -8.65 -19.50
C LYS A 2 -4.14 -8.53 -19.55
N LEU A 3 -3.41 -9.62 -19.45
CA LEU A 3 -1.94 -9.67 -19.62
C LEU A 3 -1.49 -9.27 -21.03
N GLU A 4 -2.32 -9.58 -22.04
CA GLU A 4 -2.06 -9.13 -23.42
C GLU A 4 -2.18 -7.61 -23.60
N LEU A 5 -3.05 -6.93 -22.85
CA LEU A 5 -3.15 -5.46 -22.88
C LEU A 5 -1.93 -4.81 -22.20
N TYR A 6 -1.47 -5.35 -21.09
CA TYR A 6 -0.28 -4.86 -20.39
C TYR A 6 0.99 -5.09 -21.23
N ASN A 7 1.15 -6.30 -21.78
CA ASN A 7 2.23 -6.62 -22.71
C ASN A 7 2.14 -5.83 -24.02
N ARG A 8 0.95 -5.44 -24.48
CA ARG A 8 0.78 -4.52 -25.60
C ARG A 8 1.23 -3.09 -25.29
N MET A 9 1.02 -2.60 -24.08
CA MET A 9 1.56 -1.28 -23.66
C MET A 9 3.09 -1.31 -23.55
N VAL A 10 3.66 -2.37 -23.02
CA VAL A 10 5.12 -2.56 -22.93
C VAL A 10 5.73 -2.83 -24.30
N MET A 11 5.06 -3.62 -25.17
CA MET A 11 5.52 -3.89 -26.53
C MET A 11 5.42 -2.68 -27.48
N ASN A 12 4.46 -1.75 -27.27
CA ASN A 12 4.40 -0.53 -28.07
C ASN A 12 5.63 0.38 -27.86
N ARG A 13 6.22 0.40 -26.66
CA ARG A 13 7.51 1.09 -26.44
C ARG A 13 8.67 0.41 -27.15
N ARG A 14 8.72 -0.93 -27.20
CA ARG A 14 9.75 -1.66 -27.96
C ARG A 14 9.59 -1.49 -29.49
N THR A 15 8.37 -1.34 -29.97
CA THR A 15 8.08 -1.12 -31.39
C THR A 15 8.34 0.32 -31.81
N TRP A 16 8.12 1.30 -30.89
CA TRP A 16 8.46 2.71 -31.15
C TRP A 16 9.97 2.93 -31.24
N LEU A 17 10.76 2.25 -30.41
CA LEU A 17 12.24 2.27 -30.49
C LEU A 17 12.79 1.58 -31.76
N LYS A 18 12.04 0.66 -32.39
CA LYS A 18 12.42 0.04 -33.66
C LYS A 18 12.06 0.88 -34.90
N GLY A 19 11.07 1.77 -34.77
CA GLY A 19 10.61 2.62 -35.88
C GLY A 19 11.45 3.87 -36.12
N THR A 20 12.23 4.34 -35.15
CA THR A 20 13.10 5.51 -35.26
C THR A 20 14.57 5.18 -35.59
N ALA A 21 14.94 3.90 -35.64
CA ALA A 21 16.31 3.47 -35.91
C ALA A 21 16.64 3.27 -37.42
N ALA A 22 15.72 3.57 -38.34
CA ALA A 22 15.92 3.37 -39.77
C ALA A 22 16.47 4.58 -40.54
N ALA A 23 16.82 5.68 -39.87
CA ALA A 23 17.25 6.93 -40.55
C ALA A 23 18.65 7.47 -40.19
N SER A 24 19.50 6.69 -39.49
CA SER A 24 20.89 7.13 -39.23
C SER A 24 21.85 5.96 -38.98
N VAL A 25 22.20 5.24 -40.05
CA VAL A 25 23.22 4.20 -40.00
C VAL A 25 24.48 4.74 -40.67
N ALA A 26 25.36 5.36 -39.87
CA ALA A 26 26.81 5.46 -40.13
C ALA A 26 27.57 6.11 -38.96
N GLY A 27 27.45 5.57 -37.72
CA GLY A 27 28.26 6.12 -36.62
C GLY A 27 28.04 5.53 -35.21
N ALA A 28 27.20 4.51 -35.06
CA ALA A 28 26.77 4.09 -33.72
C ALA A 28 27.11 2.64 -33.35
N ALA A 29 28.10 2.01 -33.96
CA ALA A 29 28.49 0.65 -33.63
C ALA A 29 29.17 0.49 -32.26
N GLY A 30 29.64 1.59 -31.66
CA GLY A 30 30.26 1.58 -30.32
C GLY A 30 29.28 1.74 -29.15
N SER A 31 28.11 2.35 -29.36
CA SER A 31 27.15 2.65 -28.29
C SER A 31 26.10 1.55 -28.07
N LEU A 32 25.77 0.77 -29.08
CA LEU A 32 24.83 -0.36 -28.93
C LEU A 32 25.45 -1.55 -28.15
N GLY A 33 26.76 -1.77 -28.30
CA GLY A 33 27.49 -2.79 -27.54
C GLY A 33 27.58 -2.45 -26.05
N ALA A 34 27.73 -1.17 -25.70
CA ALA A 34 27.77 -0.72 -24.31
C ALA A 34 26.38 -0.76 -23.64
N MET A 35 25.31 -0.42 -24.39
CA MET A 35 23.95 -0.49 -23.84
C MET A 35 23.46 -1.94 -23.63
N THR A 36 23.81 -2.88 -24.51
CA THR A 36 23.46 -4.29 -24.34
C THR A 36 24.27 -4.96 -23.25
N THR A 37 25.54 -4.58 -23.07
CA THR A 37 26.38 -5.12 -21.97
C THR A 37 25.95 -4.58 -20.61
N THR A 38 25.48 -3.33 -20.49
CA THR A 38 24.96 -2.77 -19.26
C THR A 38 23.60 -3.36 -18.88
N ALA A 39 22.68 -3.55 -19.81
CA ALA A 39 21.41 -4.21 -19.56
C ALA A 39 21.60 -5.66 -19.10
N ASN A 40 22.43 -6.44 -19.75
CA ASN A 40 22.74 -7.81 -19.35
C ASN A 40 23.44 -7.89 -17.97
N ALA A 41 24.27 -6.91 -17.63
CA ALA A 41 24.94 -6.84 -16.31
C ALA A 41 23.92 -6.50 -15.21
N GLN A 42 22.95 -5.65 -15.48
CA GLN A 42 21.90 -5.27 -14.53
C GLN A 42 20.90 -6.41 -14.33
N ASP A 43 20.49 -7.10 -15.41
CA ASP A 43 19.62 -8.27 -15.30
C ASP A 43 20.30 -9.41 -14.51
N ASN A 44 21.61 -9.61 -14.69
CA ASN A 44 22.38 -10.58 -13.90
C ASN A 44 22.48 -10.15 -12.43
N LEU A 45 22.64 -8.86 -12.12
CA LEU A 45 22.70 -8.36 -10.75
C LEU A 45 21.37 -8.60 -10.03
N ARG A 46 20.23 -8.31 -10.66
CA ARG A 46 18.90 -8.57 -10.11
C ARG A 46 18.68 -10.04 -9.80
N ALA A 47 19.00 -10.92 -10.76
CA ALA A 47 18.87 -12.35 -10.56
C ALA A 47 19.70 -12.84 -9.35
N GLN A 48 20.88 -12.27 -9.12
CA GLN A 48 21.70 -12.58 -7.96
C GLN A 48 21.09 -12.04 -6.65
N ILE A 49 20.59 -10.80 -6.64
CA ILE A 49 19.93 -10.19 -5.47
C ILE A 49 18.72 -11.02 -5.06
N LEU A 50 17.86 -11.40 -6.00
CA LEU A 50 16.63 -12.15 -5.76
C LEU A 50 16.88 -13.59 -5.25
N GLN A 51 18.11 -14.07 -5.28
CA GLN A 51 18.50 -15.36 -4.69
C GLN A 51 19.03 -15.23 -3.24
N ILE A 52 18.88 -14.08 -2.58
CA ILE A 52 19.40 -13.80 -1.24
C ILE A 52 18.23 -13.50 -0.26
N PRO A 53 17.85 -14.45 0.59
CA PRO A 53 18.17 -15.88 0.59
C PRO A 53 17.41 -16.68 -0.47
N GLY A 54 16.33 -16.19 -1.06
CA GLY A 54 15.41 -16.88 -1.95
C GLY A 54 14.18 -17.42 -1.22
N VAL A 55 13.05 -17.45 -1.91
CA VAL A 55 11.77 -17.95 -1.38
C VAL A 55 11.91 -19.40 -0.90
N GLY A 56 11.43 -19.69 0.31
CA GLY A 56 11.53 -21.02 0.92
C GLY A 56 12.89 -21.40 1.51
N LYS A 57 13.86 -20.48 1.52
CA LYS A 57 15.19 -20.70 2.11
C LYS A 57 15.38 -20.10 3.50
N GLY A 58 14.29 -19.76 4.18
CA GLY A 58 14.28 -19.14 5.50
C GLY A 58 14.28 -17.61 5.47
N SER A 59 14.16 -17.00 6.64
CA SER A 59 14.15 -15.55 6.77
C SER A 59 15.52 -14.95 6.52
N PRO A 60 15.60 -13.77 5.84
CA PRO A 60 16.85 -13.04 5.66
C PRO A 60 17.49 -12.64 7.01
N THR A 61 18.81 -12.60 7.03
CA THR A 61 19.62 -12.18 8.18
C THR A 61 20.19 -10.78 7.96
N ASP A 62 20.77 -10.18 9.02
CA ASP A 62 21.51 -8.91 8.92
C ASP A 62 22.61 -8.95 7.85
N ALA A 63 23.27 -10.11 7.68
CA ALA A 63 24.30 -10.29 6.67
C ALA A 63 23.74 -10.31 5.26
N ASP A 64 22.54 -10.87 5.07
CA ASP A 64 21.84 -10.88 3.78
C ASP A 64 21.42 -9.45 3.41
N TRP A 65 20.85 -8.68 4.34
CA TRP A 65 20.48 -7.30 4.11
C TRP A 65 21.68 -6.42 3.76
N GLN A 66 22.81 -6.59 4.47
CA GLN A 66 24.07 -5.88 4.15
C GLN A 66 24.57 -6.25 2.75
N LYS A 67 24.52 -7.53 2.38
CA LYS A 67 24.93 -8.01 1.07
C LYS A 67 24.06 -7.41 -0.05
N VAL A 68 22.74 -7.37 0.12
CA VAL A 68 21.83 -6.73 -0.82
C VAL A 68 22.16 -5.24 -0.96
N GLY A 69 22.33 -4.53 0.16
CA GLY A 69 22.70 -3.11 0.17
C GLY A 69 24.06 -2.86 -0.54
N GLU A 70 25.06 -3.72 -0.35
CA GLU A 70 26.36 -3.61 -1.03
C GLU A 70 26.23 -3.80 -2.55
N MET A 71 25.47 -4.78 -2.98
CA MET A 71 25.22 -5.04 -4.41
C MET A 71 24.49 -3.87 -5.08
N CYS A 72 23.66 -3.10 -4.34
CA CYS A 72 22.93 -1.93 -4.84
C CYS A 72 23.72 -0.62 -4.79
N LEU A 73 24.99 -0.60 -4.34
CA LEU A 73 25.77 0.64 -4.22
C LEU A 73 26.15 1.32 -5.55
N ALA A 74 25.97 0.67 -6.70
CA ALA A 74 26.40 1.22 -7.99
C ALA A 74 25.76 2.58 -8.29
N ALA A 75 24.45 2.75 -8.03
CA ALA A 75 23.74 4.00 -8.23
C ALA A 75 24.23 5.11 -7.29
N THR A 76 24.57 4.78 -6.04
CA THR A 76 25.19 5.71 -5.08
C THR A 76 26.55 6.16 -5.57
N LYS A 77 27.41 5.25 -6.03
CA LYS A 77 28.77 5.52 -6.53
C LYS A 77 28.79 6.43 -7.76
N ALA A 78 27.70 6.48 -8.52
CA ALA A 78 27.56 7.40 -9.65
C ALA A 78 27.42 8.87 -9.22
N ASN A 79 26.94 9.14 -8.01
CA ASN A 79 26.63 10.49 -7.52
C ASN A 79 27.47 10.95 -6.31
N VAL A 80 28.12 10.00 -5.63
CA VAL A 80 28.86 10.23 -4.38
C VAL A 80 30.22 9.56 -4.45
N LYS A 81 31.27 10.26 -4.00
CA LYS A 81 32.63 9.74 -3.93
C LYS A 81 32.83 8.96 -2.62
N GLU A 82 33.80 8.04 -2.63
CA GLU A 82 34.23 7.35 -1.42
C GLU A 82 34.72 8.36 -0.38
N GLY A 83 34.24 8.22 0.86
CA GLY A 83 34.59 9.10 1.97
C GLY A 83 34.03 10.53 1.88
N GLU A 84 33.17 10.84 0.93
CA GLU A 84 32.67 12.22 0.71
C GLU A 84 31.96 12.83 1.93
N PHE A 85 31.33 11.97 2.75
CA PHE A 85 30.57 12.40 3.92
C PHE A 85 31.26 12.05 5.24
N LYS A 86 32.59 11.90 5.23
CA LYS A 86 33.34 11.59 6.45
C LYS A 86 33.08 12.60 7.56
N GLY A 87 32.61 12.10 8.71
CA GLY A 87 32.27 12.91 9.88
C GLY A 87 30.84 13.50 9.86
N VAL A 88 30.06 13.27 8.83
CA VAL A 88 28.63 13.62 8.83
C VAL A 88 27.86 12.60 9.66
N GLU A 89 27.05 13.09 10.60
CA GLU A 89 26.10 12.28 11.36
C GLU A 89 24.66 12.66 10.96
N LEU A 90 23.88 11.64 10.60
CA LEU A 90 22.46 11.75 10.29
C LEU A 90 21.63 11.04 11.36
N THR A 91 20.42 11.52 11.60
CA THR A 91 19.44 10.86 12.47
C THR A 91 18.28 10.38 11.62
N PHE A 92 17.99 9.08 11.66
CA PHE A 92 16.88 8.44 10.95
C PHE A 92 15.81 8.02 11.96
N MET A 93 14.57 8.50 11.77
CA MET A 93 13.41 8.06 12.54
C MET A 93 12.55 7.10 11.69
N GLY A 94 12.31 5.91 12.21
CA GLY A 94 11.53 4.89 11.52
C GLY A 94 10.90 3.90 12.49
N LEU A 95 10.19 2.93 11.91
CA LEU A 95 9.41 1.95 12.63
C LEU A 95 10.22 0.73 13.05
N ASN A 96 10.02 0.33 14.30
CA ASN A 96 10.36 -1.00 14.76
C ASN A 96 9.04 -1.77 14.95
N ASN A 97 8.53 -2.33 13.86
CA ASN A 97 7.28 -3.08 13.79
C ASN A 97 7.53 -4.54 13.41
N GLN A 98 6.46 -5.32 13.25
CA GLN A 98 6.52 -6.72 12.82
C GLN A 98 7.19 -6.93 11.45
N ASN A 99 7.19 -5.92 10.58
CA ASN A 99 7.81 -5.95 9.25
C ASN A 99 9.31 -5.57 9.28
N LEU A 100 9.84 -5.25 10.46
CA LEU A 100 11.27 -5.04 10.72
C LEU A 100 11.90 -3.90 9.89
N HIS A 101 11.14 -2.86 9.50
CA HIS A 101 11.60 -1.81 8.57
C HIS A 101 12.97 -1.23 8.96
N ASN A 102 13.13 -0.76 10.20
CA ASN A 102 14.41 -0.20 10.65
C ASN A 102 15.56 -1.20 10.60
N LEU A 103 15.31 -2.49 10.86
CA LEU A 103 16.35 -3.51 10.78
C LEU A 103 16.81 -3.73 9.34
N LEU A 104 15.85 -3.78 8.40
CA LEU A 104 16.12 -3.84 6.95
C LEU A 104 16.97 -2.64 6.51
N PHE A 105 16.54 -1.43 6.86
CA PHE A 105 17.22 -0.19 6.45
C PHE A 105 18.64 -0.09 7.03
N ARG A 106 18.85 -0.52 8.26
CA ARG A 106 20.20 -0.62 8.86
C ARG A 106 21.10 -1.54 8.06
N GLY A 107 20.57 -2.70 7.70
CA GLY A 107 21.30 -3.67 6.89
C GLY A 107 21.70 -3.06 5.55
N PHE A 108 20.74 -2.51 4.81
CA PHE A 108 20.95 -1.91 3.48
C PHE A 108 21.89 -0.69 3.52
N LEU A 109 21.78 0.15 4.56
CA LEU A 109 22.59 1.36 4.68
C LEU A 109 23.98 1.13 5.28
N LYS A 110 24.28 -0.04 5.85
CA LYS A 110 25.61 -0.32 6.39
C LYS A 110 26.73 -0.25 5.36
N PRO A 111 26.60 -0.81 4.15
CA PRO A 111 27.57 -0.60 3.06
C PRO A 111 27.66 0.85 2.59
N TRP A 112 26.53 1.57 2.58
CA TRP A 112 26.49 2.99 2.27
C TRP A 112 27.29 3.84 3.28
N GLU A 113 27.13 3.58 4.60
CA GLU A 113 27.94 4.21 5.65
C GLU A 113 29.43 3.95 5.45
N THR A 114 29.78 2.69 5.17
CA THR A 114 31.17 2.29 4.95
C THR A 114 31.79 2.99 3.76
N TYR A 115 31.06 3.09 2.65
CA TYR A 115 31.53 3.75 1.43
C TYR A 115 31.65 5.26 1.56
N THR A 116 30.64 5.90 2.16
CA THR A 116 30.54 7.38 2.20
C THR A 116 31.28 7.99 3.39
N GLY A 117 31.53 7.21 4.45
CA GLY A 117 32.12 7.68 5.70
C GLY A 117 31.15 8.40 6.63
N ALA A 118 29.87 8.52 6.28
CA ALA A 118 28.83 9.04 7.14
C ALA A 118 28.42 8.01 8.20
N LYS A 119 27.70 8.48 9.23
CA LYS A 119 27.08 7.65 10.27
C LYS A 119 25.60 7.95 10.41
N ILE A 120 24.79 6.93 10.59
CA ILE A 120 23.33 7.06 10.87
C ILE A 120 23.05 6.68 12.32
N ASN A 121 22.45 7.61 13.05
CA ASN A 121 21.90 7.41 14.40
C ASN A 121 20.40 7.09 14.25
N TRP A 122 19.95 5.99 14.85
CA TRP A 122 18.60 5.48 14.67
C TRP A 122 17.68 5.84 15.83
N ILE A 123 16.48 6.32 15.50
CA ILE A 123 15.36 6.46 16.43
C ILE A 123 14.37 5.35 16.08
N ASP A 124 14.40 4.27 16.88
CA ASP A 124 13.56 3.10 16.70
C ASP A 124 12.33 3.21 17.60
N LEU A 125 11.16 3.27 16.99
CA LEU A 125 9.92 3.41 17.72
C LEU A 125 8.91 2.35 17.30
N ALA A 126 8.18 1.80 18.28
CA ALA A 126 6.98 1.04 18.02
C ALA A 126 5.90 1.97 17.44
N GLN A 127 4.91 1.42 16.72
CA GLN A 127 3.92 2.19 15.95
C GLN A 127 3.26 3.31 16.76
N ALA A 128 2.85 3.03 18.00
CA ALA A 128 2.17 4.04 18.84
C ALA A 128 3.10 5.21 19.22
N ASP A 129 4.34 4.90 19.62
CA ASP A 129 5.33 5.92 20.00
C ASP A 129 5.81 6.72 18.77
N TYR A 130 5.94 6.05 17.64
CA TYR A 130 6.26 6.67 16.35
C TYR A 130 5.18 7.71 15.98
N ASN A 131 3.91 7.32 16.02
CA ASN A 131 2.80 8.21 15.70
C ASN A 131 2.75 9.40 16.67
N ALA A 132 2.91 9.16 17.98
CA ALA A 132 2.93 10.22 18.98
C ALA A 132 4.08 11.22 18.75
N ARG A 133 5.29 10.74 18.47
CA ARG A 133 6.45 11.58 18.21
C ARG A 133 6.30 12.39 16.90
N LEU A 134 5.81 11.77 15.84
CA LEU A 134 5.53 12.47 14.59
C LEU A 134 4.50 13.57 14.79
N GLN A 135 3.39 13.27 15.45
CA GLN A 135 2.34 14.25 15.77
C GLN A 135 2.87 15.40 16.62
N GLN A 136 3.72 15.11 17.62
CA GLN A 136 4.38 16.14 18.42
C GLN A 136 5.27 17.05 17.56
N SER A 137 6.08 16.47 16.68
CA SER A 137 6.95 17.24 15.78
C SER A 137 6.14 18.14 14.85
N ILE A 138 5.03 17.62 14.30
CA ILE A 138 4.10 18.37 13.45
C ILE A 138 3.46 19.54 14.24
N ALA A 139 3.01 19.29 15.47
CA ALA A 139 2.34 20.29 16.30
C ALA A 139 3.28 21.43 16.74
N THR A 140 4.52 21.09 17.07
CA THR A 140 5.52 22.07 17.52
C THR A 140 6.27 22.75 16.37
N GLY A 141 6.24 22.18 15.17
CA GLY A 141 7.06 22.59 14.04
C GLY A 141 8.55 22.31 14.25
N THR A 142 8.90 21.50 15.24
CA THR A 142 10.29 21.17 15.61
C THR A 142 10.59 19.71 15.31
N VAL A 143 11.59 19.49 14.44
CA VAL A 143 12.04 18.16 14.03
C VAL A 143 13.47 17.94 14.50
N ASP A 144 13.74 16.84 15.19
CA ASP A 144 15.06 16.46 15.72
C ASP A 144 15.70 15.28 14.98
N PHE A 145 15.13 14.87 13.85
CA PHE A 145 15.64 13.84 12.94
C PHE A 145 15.85 14.44 11.53
N ASP A 146 16.76 13.85 10.76
CA ASP A 146 17.17 14.32 9.43
C ASP A 146 16.44 13.57 8.30
N ILE A 147 16.12 12.30 8.54
CA ILE A 147 15.41 11.40 7.64
C ILE A 147 14.27 10.75 8.40
N ILE A 148 13.14 10.54 7.73
CA ILE A 148 11.99 9.82 8.27
C ILE A 148 11.42 8.87 7.22
N GLU A 149 10.99 7.70 7.67
CA GLU A 149 10.05 6.86 6.95
C GLU A 149 8.63 7.24 7.38
N MET A 150 7.75 7.62 6.44
CA MET A 150 6.34 7.88 6.77
C MET A 150 5.42 7.61 5.59
N GLY A 151 4.13 7.39 5.86
CA GLY A 151 3.10 7.27 4.84
C GLY A 151 2.70 8.59 4.21
N ALA A 152 2.20 8.54 2.99
CA ALA A 152 1.72 9.71 2.25
C ALA A 152 0.62 10.51 2.95
N PRO A 153 -0.28 9.94 3.76
CA PRO A 153 -1.30 10.71 4.47
C PRO A 153 -0.74 11.86 5.32
N PHE A 154 0.47 11.72 5.86
CA PHE A 154 1.13 12.77 6.65
C PHE A 154 1.73 13.91 5.82
N GLU A 155 1.72 13.84 4.48
CA GLU A 155 2.29 14.88 3.63
C GLU A 155 1.61 16.25 3.82
N GLY A 156 0.29 16.26 4.03
CA GLY A 156 -0.43 17.49 4.35
C GLY A 156 0.10 18.21 5.58
N ASP A 157 0.47 17.44 6.60
CA ASP A 157 1.05 17.96 7.83
C ASP A 157 2.54 18.32 7.66
N VAL A 158 3.33 17.45 7.07
CA VAL A 158 4.80 17.60 7.00
C VAL A 158 5.23 18.51 5.86
N CYS A 159 4.80 18.21 4.63
CA CYS A 159 5.15 19.03 3.47
C CYS A 159 4.37 20.35 3.44
N GLY A 160 3.08 20.31 3.86
CA GLY A 160 2.24 21.51 3.94
C GLY A 160 2.72 22.55 4.94
N LYS A 161 3.48 22.16 5.96
CA LYS A 161 4.13 23.06 6.93
C LYS A 161 5.59 23.38 6.61
N GLY A 162 6.11 22.90 5.48
CA GLY A 162 7.50 23.14 5.09
C GLY A 162 8.53 22.42 5.95
N LEU A 163 8.17 21.30 6.57
CA LEU A 163 9.09 20.51 7.39
C LEU A 163 9.94 19.52 6.60
N ALA A 164 9.55 19.23 5.34
CA ALA A 164 10.30 18.36 4.43
C ALA A 164 11.18 19.18 3.45
N SER A 165 12.35 18.63 3.13
CA SER A 165 13.27 19.14 2.09
C SER A 165 12.76 18.74 0.71
N GLU A 166 12.84 19.64 -0.27
CA GLU A 166 12.50 19.36 -1.66
C GLU A 166 13.53 18.43 -2.29
N MET A 167 13.06 17.40 -3.01
CA MET A 167 13.92 16.39 -3.65
C MET A 167 14.73 17.00 -4.80
N PRO A 168 16.07 16.91 -4.77
CA PRO A 168 16.92 17.34 -5.87
C PRO A 168 16.72 16.46 -7.12
N ASP A 169 16.92 17.04 -8.31
CA ASP A 169 16.73 16.31 -9.59
C ASP A 169 17.66 15.11 -9.76
N TRP A 170 18.88 15.18 -9.22
CA TRP A 170 19.80 14.04 -9.28
C TRP A 170 19.28 12.81 -8.51
N VAL A 171 18.49 13.04 -7.43
CA VAL A 171 17.83 11.95 -6.68
C VAL A 171 16.76 11.31 -7.54
N LYS A 172 15.91 12.12 -8.20
CA LYS A 172 14.86 11.60 -9.11
C LYS A 172 15.45 10.70 -10.20
N THR A 173 16.61 11.11 -10.72
CA THR A 173 17.35 10.33 -11.72
C THR A 173 17.92 9.04 -11.12
N GLN A 174 18.55 9.12 -9.94
CA GLN A 174 19.16 7.96 -9.29
C GLN A 174 18.16 6.88 -8.95
N ILE A 175 16.96 7.26 -8.45
CA ILE A 175 15.90 6.31 -8.09
C ILE A 175 15.06 5.88 -9.30
N GLU A 176 15.34 6.35 -10.51
CA GLU A 176 14.53 6.08 -11.71
C GLU A 176 13.03 6.32 -11.47
N MET A 177 12.67 7.52 -10.99
CA MET A 177 11.30 7.86 -10.59
C MET A 177 10.27 7.67 -11.71
N ASP A 178 10.68 7.71 -12.98
CA ASP A 178 9.82 7.45 -14.14
C ASP A 178 9.29 6.00 -14.18
N ASP A 179 9.94 5.08 -13.47
CA ASP A 179 9.53 3.68 -13.37
C ASP A 179 8.40 3.45 -12.33
N TYR A 180 8.03 4.45 -11.55
CA TYR A 180 6.94 4.34 -10.58
C TYR A 180 5.59 4.08 -11.27
N VAL A 181 4.66 3.40 -10.59
CA VAL A 181 3.27 3.25 -11.07
C VAL A 181 2.55 4.59 -11.12
N GLY A 182 1.48 4.68 -11.93
CA GLY A 182 0.89 5.97 -12.31
C GLY A 182 0.47 6.86 -11.13
N TYR A 183 -0.25 6.32 -10.17
CA TYR A 183 -0.76 7.11 -9.03
C TYR A 183 0.35 7.65 -8.11
N LEU A 184 1.50 6.97 -8.03
CA LEU A 184 2.67 7.44 -7.28
C LEU A 184 3.47 8.53 -8.00
N LYS A 185 3.20 8.79 -9.29
CA LYS A 185 3.73 9.94 -10.02
C LYS A 185 2.85 11.16 -9.79
N ALA A 186 1.55 11.03 -10.02
CA ALA A 186 0.56 12.06 -9.82
C ALA A 186 -0.80 11.43 -9.48
N PRO A 187 -1.52 11.95 -8.49
CA PRO A 187 -1.19 13.17 -7.71
C PRO A 187 -0.22 12.94 -6.54
N VAL A 188 0.07 11.69 -6.15
CA VAL A 188 0.76 11.35 -4.89
C VAL A 188 2.25 11.71 -4.91
N GLY A 189 2.94 11.63 -6.04
CA GLY A 189 4.37 11.92 -6.12
C GLY A 189 4.76 13.38 -5.85
N THR A 190 3.78 14.29 -5.74
CA THR A 190 4.04 15.71 -5.53
C THR A 190 3.13 16.31 -4.47
N TRP A 191 3.62 17.37 -3.82
CA TRP A 191 2.87 18.24 -2.94
C TRP A 191 3.12 19.69 -3.31
N GLY A 192 2.07 20.45 -3.63
CA GLY A 192 2.23 21.85 -4.07
C GLY A 192 3.13 22.03 -5.30
N GLY A 193 3.15 21.05 -6.21
CA GLY A 193 4.01 21.06 -7.40
C GLY A 193 5.47 20.67 -7.17
N LYS A 194 5.84 20.29 -5.95
CA LYS A 194 7.19 19.89 -5.56
C LYS A 194 7.24 18.41 -5.19
N THR A 195 8.39 17.78 -5.38
CA THR A 195 8.63 16.39 -5.01
C THR A 195 9.37 16.31 -3.68
N TYR A 196 8.88 15.51 -2.75
CA TYR A 196 9.47 15.31 -1.42
C TYR A 196 9.73 13.85 -1.11
N ARG A 197 8.96 12.94 -1.70
CA ARG A 197 8.86 11.54 -1.34
C ARG A 197 9.72 10.67 -2.23
N ILE A 198 10.53 9.82 -1.63
CA ILE A 198 11.03 8.60 -2.27
C ILE A 198 10.08 7.47 -1.87
N SER A 199 9.24 7.00 -2.81
CA SER A 199 8.39 5.85 -2.53
C SER A 199 9.24 4.60 -2.34
N ILE A 200 8.90 3.82 -1.32
CA ILE A 200 9.51 2.52 -1.03
C ILE A 200 8.46 1.41 -1.00
N ASP A 201 7.19 1.77 -1.19
CA ASP A 201 6.05 0.90 -1.08
C ASP A 201 4.87 1.40 -1.92
N GLY A 202 4.00 0.51 -2.36
CA GLY A 202 2.92 0.78 -3.30
C GLY A 202 1.51 0.69 -2.77
N ASP A 203 1.29 0.40 -1.54
CA ASP A 203 0.04 0.15 -0.81
C ASP A 203 -1.29 0.29 -1.55
N CYS A 204 -2.00 -0.82 -1.67
CA CYS A 204 -3.44 -0.87 -1.88
C CYS A 204 -4.02 -2.07 -1.12
N HIS A 205 -5.30 -2.02 -0.78
CA HIS A 205 -5.98 -3.23 -0.33
C HIS A 205 -6.37 -4.09 -1.52
N THR A 206 -6.01 -5.39 -1.44
CA THR A 206 -6.48 -6.45 -2.33
C THR A 206 -7.51 -7.32 -1.62
N PHE A 207 -8.28 -8.08 -2.40
CA PHE A 207 -9.19 -9.09 -1.87
C PHE A 207 -8.54 -10.47 -2.01
N ASN A 208 -8.30 -11.09 -0.87
CA ASN A 208 -7.58 -12.35 -0.74
C ASN A 208 -8.57 -13.45 -0.34
N TYR A 209 -8.49 -14.61 -0.99
CA TYR A 209 -9.45 -15.69 -0.77
C TYR A 209 -8.81 -17.06 -0.84
N ARG A 210 -9.46 -18.03 -0.21
CA ARG A 210 -9.10 -19.44 -0.19
C ARG A 210 -9.66 -20.14 -1.42
N THR A 211 -8.80 -20.51 -2.37
CA THR A 211 -9.21 -21.22 -3.60
C THR A 211 -9.80 -22.60 -3.31
N ASP A 212 -9.32 -23.28 -2.29
CA ASP A 212 -9.83 -24.60 -1.87
C ASP A 212 -11.28 -24.54 -1.34
N TYR A 213 -11.70 -23.45 -0.69
CA TYR A 213 -13.10 -23.26 -0.30
C TYR A 213 -14.02 -23.17 -1.53
N PHE A 214 -13.64 -22.38 -2.52
CA PHE A 214 -14.45 -22.18 -3.72
C PHE A 214 -14.35 -23.33 -4.72
N ALA A 215 -13.41 -24.26 -4.53
CA ALA A 215 -13.32 -25.51 -5.27
C ALA A 215 -13.99 -26.70 -4.53
N ASP A 216 -14.49 -26.50 -3.31
CA ASP A 216 -15.11 -27.56 -2.50
C ASP A 216 -16.47 -27.96 -3.07
N ALA A 217 -16.59 -29.23 -3.49
CA ALA A 217 -17.80 -29.77 -4.13
C ALA A 217 -18.99 -29.90 -3.16
N ASP A 218 -18.72 -30.12 -1.88
CA ASP A 218 -19.79 -30.26 -0.87
C ASP A 218 -20.37 -28.88 -0.54
N LEU A 219 -19.53 -27.84 -0.45
CA LEU A 219 -20.00 -26.46 -0.31
C LEU A 219 -20.79 -26.01 -1.54
N ALA A 220 -20.33 -26.33 -2.74
CA ALA A 220 -21.05 -25.99 -3.98
C ALA A 220 -22.42 -26.69 -4.05
N ALA A 221 -22.50 -27.96 -3.64
CA ALA A 221 -23.75 -28.70 -3.58
C ALA A 221 -24.71 -28.12 -2.51
N ALA A 222 -24.20 -27.78 -1.32
CA ALA A 222 -24.98 -27.16 -0.26
C ALA A 222 -25.50 -25.77 -0.65
N TRP A 223 -24.67 -24.94 -1.30
CA TRP A 223 -25.06 -23.64 -1.84
C TRP A 223 -26.28 -23.71 -2.74
N LYS A 224 -26.25 -24.65 -3.69
CA LYS A 224 -27.36 -24.89 -4.60
C LYS A 224 -28.59 -25.47 -3.88
N ALA A 225 -28.42 -26.38 -2.92
CA ALA A 225 -29.50 -26.98 -2.16
C ALA A 225 -30.23 -26.00 -1.25
N GLU A 226 -29.52 -24.96 -0.75
CA GLU A 226 -30.09 -23.88 0.05
C GLU A 226 -30.76 -22.77 -0.81
N GLY A 227 -30.72 -22.91 -2.14
CA GLY A 227 -31.44 -22.03 -3.07
C GLY A 227 -30.75 -20.70 -3.36
N HIS A 228 -29.45 -20.63 -3.13
CA HIS A 228 -28.65 -19.45 -3.51
C HIS A 228 -28.55 -19.29 -5.03
N GLU A 229 -28.56 -18.05 -5.51
CA GLU A 229 -28.44 -17.74 -6.94
C GLU A 229 -26.98 -17.82 -7.44
N GLY A 230 -26.81 -18.44 -8.60
CA GLY A 230 -25.51 -18.63 -9.25
C GLY A 230 -24.66 -19.72 -8.62
N ASP A 231 -23.44 -19.87 -9.10
CA ASP A 231 -22.49 -20.85 -8.60
C ASP A 231 -21.83 -20.36 -7.29
N PHE A 232 -21.42 -21.31 -6.45
CA PHE A 232 -20.54 -21.03 -5.32
C PHE A 232 -19.15 -20.71 -5.83
N ALA A 233 -18.86 -19.42 -5.96
CA ALA A 233 -17.64 -18.92 -6.59
C ALA A 233 -17.11 -17.69 -5.83
N VAL A 234 -15.87 -17.31 -6.10
CA VAL A 234 -15.23 -16.12 -5.53
C VAL A 234 -16.13 -14.89 -5.76
N PRO A 235 -16.58 -14.22 -4.70
CA PRO A 235 -17.52 -13.12 -4.80
C PRO A 235 -16.86 -11.88 -5.46
N LYS A 236 -17.62 -11.23 -6.35
CA LYS A 236 -17.18 -10.03 -7.07
C LYS A 236 -17.78 -8.75 -6.52
N THR A 237 -18.77 -8.85 -5.64
CA THR A 237 -19.41 -7.70 -5.00
C THR A 237 -19.52 -7.92 -3.49
N TRP A 238 -19.57 -6.83 -2.73
CA TRP A 238 -19.71 -6.89 -1.27
C TRP A 238 -21.03 -7.55 -0.85
N GLN A 239 -22.09 -7.39 -1.66
CA GLN A 239 -23.35 -8.10 -1.45
C GLN A 239 -23.16 -9.62 -1.48
N LYS A 240 -22.37 -10.10 -2.45
CA LYS A 240 -22.08 -11.54 -2.58
C LYS A 240 -21.08 -12.01 -1.50
N VAL A 241 -20.13 -11.16 -1.06
CA VAL A 241 -19.27 -11.45 0.11
C VAL A 241 -20.12 -11.70 1.35
N GLN A 242 -21.10 -10.85 1.61
CA GLN A 242 -22.04 -11.01 2.73
C GLN A 242 -22.83 -12.31 2.66
N GLU A 243 -23.34 -12.64 1.47
CA GLU A 243 -24.09 -13.87 1.26
C GLU A 243 -23.23 -15.11 1.54
N VAL A 244 -22.01 -15.16 0.99
CA VAL A 244 -21.04 -16.25 1.22
C VAL A 244 -20.66 -16.35 2.69
N THR A 245 -20.41 -15.22 3.36
CA THR A 245 -20.05 -15.18 4.78
C THR A 245 -21.17 -15.79 5.66
N LYS A 246 -22.42 -15.42 5.41
CA LYS A 246 -23.57 -15.98 6.12
C LYS A 246 -23.79 -17.47 5.81
N PHE A 247 -23.60 -17.87 4.55
CA PHE A 247 -23.72 -19.26 4.12
C PHE A 247 -22.71 -20.19 4.80
N LEU A 248 -21.46 -19.74 4.99
CA LEU A 248 -20.42 -20.57 5.59
C LEU A 248 -20.61 -20.79 7.10
N LYS A 249 -21.43 -19.99 7.78
CA LYS A 249 -21.69 -20.13 9.21
C LYS A 249 -22.17 -21.55 9.54
N GLY A 250 -21.44 -22.20 10.44
CA GLY A 250 -21.76 -23.57 10.92
C GLY A 250 -21.41 -24.69 9.95
N LYS A 251 -20.78 -24.38 8.82
CA LYS A 251 -20.24 -25.38 7.90
C LYS A 251 -18.82 -25.78 8.29
N LYS A 252 -18.30 -26.82 7.66
CA LYS A 252 -16.93 -27.31 7.85
C LYS A 252 -16.26 -27.54 6.51
N VAL A 253 -14.97 -27.21 6.45
CA VAL A 253 -14.07 -27.53 5.35
C VAL A 253 -12.90 -28.33 5.94
N ALA A 254 -12.59 -29.48 5.37
CA ALA A 254 -11.57 -30.41 5.88
C ALA A 254 -11.69 -30.69 7.40
N GLY A 255 -12.94 -30.73 7.92
CA GLY A 255 -13.23 -30.99 9.33
C GLY A 255 -13.08 -29.80 10.28
N GLN A 256 -12.62 -28.65 9.82
CA GLN A 256 -12.51 -27.41 10.58
C GLN A 256 -13.74 -26.53 10.36
N ASP A 257 -14.08 -25.68 11.34
CA ASP A 257 -15.15 -24.71 11.19
C ASP A 257 -14.82 -23.74 10.05
N ALA A 258 -15.80 -23.54 9.15
CA ALA A 258 -15.66 -22.63 8.02
C ALA A 258 -16.13 -21.21 8.41
N TYR A 259 -15.30 -20.24 8.14
CA TYR A 259 -15.65 -18.83 8.25
C TYR A 259 -15.54 -18.15 6.89
N GLY A 260 -16.40 -17.17 6.65
CA GLY A 260 -16.40 -16.37 5.44
C GLY A 260 -15.33 -15.29 5.46
N TYR A 261 -15.76 -14.05 5.22
CA TYR A 261 -14.92 -12.88 5.32
C TYR A 261 -14.59 -12.61 6.79
N LEU A 262 -13.35 -12.21 7.04
CA LEU A 262 -12.88 -11.78 8.35
C LEU A 262 -12.77 -10.26 8.36
N ASP A 263 -13.54 -9.60 9.24
CA ASP A 263 -13.43 -8.15 9.47
C ASP A 263 -12.45 -7.88 10.63
N PRO A 264 -11.25 -7.31 10.40
CA PRO A 264 -10.35 -6.91 11.48
C PRO A 264 -10.82 -5.58 12.05
N ILE A 265 -11.62 -5.62 13.11
CA ILE A 265 -12.43 -4.49 13.57
C ILE A 265 -11.97 -3.82 14.85
N LYS A 266 -10.98 -4.38 15.56
CA LYS A 266 -10.43 -3.73 16.74
C LYS A 266 -9.63 -2.48 16.31
N GLY A 267 -9.85 -1.37 17.00
CA GLY A 267 -9.13 -0.12 16.69
C GLY A 267 -7.61 -0.27 16.74
N TRP A 268 -6.93 0.40 15.82
CA TRP A 268 -5.48 0.34 15.63
C TRP A 268 -4.89 1.72 15.32
N GLY A 269 -5.29 2.75 16.08
CA GLY A 269 -4.74 4.11 15.98
C GLY A 269 -5.05 4.83 14.67
N GLY A 270 -6.23 4.58 14.11
CA GLY A 270 -6.70 5.11 12.84
C GLY A 270 -6.56 4.14 11.66
N PHE A 271 -5.66 3.17 11.74
CA PHE A 271 -5.45 2.20 10.64
C PHE A 271 -6.63 1.23 10.43
N GLY A 272 -7.40 0.92 11.48
CA GLY A 272 -8.60 0.08 11.35
C GLY A 272 -9.67 0.70 10.46
N PHE A 273 -9.68 2.04 10.31
CA PHE A 273 -10.60 2.73 9.42
C PHE A 273 -10.43 2.34 7.94
N TYR A 274 -9.21 1.95 7.51
CA TYR A 274 -8.96 1.50 6.14
C TYR A 274 -9.77 0.27 5.74
N PHE A 275 -10.05 -0.65 6.68
CA PHE A 275 -10.80 -1.87 6.40
C PHE A 275 -12.27 -1.57 6.14
N LEU A 276 -12.89 -0.72 6.96
CA LEU A 276 -14.22 -0.20 6.67
C LEU A 276 -14.21 0.62 5.36
N GLY A 277 -13.19 1.46 5.16
CA GLY A 277 -12.98 2.24 3.94
C GLY A 277 -12.97 1.36 2.70
N SER A 278 -12.27 0.22 2.71
CA SER A 278 -12.19 -0.70 1.59
C SER A 278 -13.55 -1.29 1.18
N ARG A 279 -14.45 -1.48 2.15
CA ARG A 279 -15.85 -1.85 1.87
C ARG A 279 -16.64 -0.64 1.39
N ALA A 280 -16.49 0.51 2.05
CA ALA A 280 -17.26 1.71 1.78
C ALA A 280 -16.96 2.34 0.41
N THR A 281 -15.73 2.23 -0.11
CA THR A 281 -15.38 2.82 -1.41
C THR A 281 -16.25 2.31 -2.55
N ALA A 282 -16.59 1.01 -2.58
CA ALA A 282 -17.48 0.44 -3.59
C ALA A 282 -18.90 1.05 -3.56
N TYR A 283 -19.35 1.47 -2.38
CA TYR A 283 -20.67 2.09 -2.19
C TYR A 283 -20.64 3.61 -2.36
N ALA A 284 -19.57 4.28 -1.95
CA ALA A 284 -19.50 5.73 -1.76
C ALA A 284 -18.70 6.47 -2.84
N LYS A 285 -17.75 5.80 -3.52
CA LYS A 285 -16.92 6.42 -4.56
C LYS A 285 -17.59 6.28 -5.93
N HIS A 286 -18.46 7.24 -6.25
CA HIS A 286 -19.06 7.30 -7.59
C HIS A 286 -17.99 7.60 -8.65
N PRO A 287 -18.03 6.99 -9.87
CA PRO A 287 -17.04 7.24 -10.92
C PRO A 287 -16.95 8.71 -11.35
N ASP A 288 -18.07 9.44 -11.27
CA ASP A 288 -18.15 10.86 -11.65
C ASP A 288 -17.72 11.82 -10.53
N ASP A 289 -17.36 11.31 -9.34
CA ASP A 289 -16.92 12.12 -8.20
C ASP A 289 -15.54 11.69 -7.71
N LYS A 290 -14.59 12.61 -7.69
CA LYS A 290 -13.23 12.35 -7.17
C LYS A 290 -13.23 12.15 -5.65
N ALA A 291 -14.19 12.72 -4.95
CA ALA A 291 -14.25 12.73 -3.48
C ALA A 291 -15.18 11.65 -2.94
N TRP A 292 -14.80 11.05 -1.82
CA TRP A 292 -15.59 10.01 -1.16
C TRP A 292 -15.69 10.16 0.36
N LEU A 293 -14.78 10.92 0.98
CA LEU A 293 -14.74 11.16 2.43
C LEU A 293 -15.37 12.49 2.84
N PHE A 294 -15.12 13.55 2.05
CA PHE A 294 -15.60 14.89 2.33
C PHE A 294 -16.19 15.53 1.08
N ASP A 295 -17.08 16.48 1.27
CA ASP A 295 -17.51 17.37 0.20
C ASP A 295 -16.36 18.35 -0.14
N VAL A 296 -16.05 18.48 -1.43
CA VAL A 296 -14.85 19.21 -1.92
C VAL A 296 -14.90 20.71 -1.62
N ASP A 297 -16.09 21.30 -1.61
CA ASP A 297 -16.26 22.74 -1.47
C ASP A 297 -16.49 23.20 -0.03
N THR A 298 -16.92 22.29 0.83
CA THR A 298 -17.31 22.62 2.21
C THR A 298 -16.57 21.86 3.28
N MET A 299 -15.82 20.80 2.92
CA MET A 299 -15.23 19.83 3.85
C MET A 299 -16.27 19.17 4.78
N LYS A 300 -17.55 19.18 4.41
CA LYS A 300 -18.55 18.40 5.16
C LYS A 300 -18.24 16.92 5.03
N PRO A 301 -18.20 16.18 6.15
CA PRO A 301 -18.02 14.73 6.12
C PRO A 301 -19.13 14.03 5.34
N ARG A 302 -18.75 12.99 4.57
CA ARG A 302 -19.69 12.11 3.87
C ARG A 302 -19.87 10.77 4.57
N VAL A 303 -19.17 10.55 5.68
CA VAL A 303 -19.14 9.26 6.40
C VAL A 303 -20.48 8.86 7.05
N ASN A 304 -21.48 9.73 7.05
CA ASN A 304 -22.82 9.43 7.52
C ASN A 304 -23.88 9.42 6.40
N ASN A 305 -23.45 9.43 5.14
CA ASN A 305 -24.37 9.23 4.03
C ASN A 305 -24.82 7.76 3.91
N PRO A 306 -25.86 7.44 3.13
CA PRO A 306 -26.38 6.08 3.00
C PRO A 306 -25.35 5.02 2.60
N ALA A 307 -24.31 5.38 1.84
CA ALA A 307 -23.25 4.44 1.44
C ALA A 307 -22.39 3.98 2.62
N TRP A 308 -21.93 4.91 3.43
CA TRP A 308 -21.15 4.62 4.62
C TRP A 308 -21.94 3.90 5.69
N VAL A 309 -23.20 4.33 5.91
CA VAL A 309 -24.12 3.64 6.84
C VAL A 309 -24.33 2.18 6.41
N ARG A 310 -24.48 1.93 5.09
CA ARG A 310 -24.57 0.58 4.56
C ARG A 310 -23.29 -0.23 4.83
N ALA A 311 -22.11 0.34 4.59
CA ALA A 311 -20.84 -0.34 4.86
C ALA A 311 -20.70 -0.73 6.35
N ILE A 312 -21.10 0.16 7.27
CA ILE A 312 -21.13 -0.11 8.71
C ILE A 312 -22.14 -1.21 9.03
N GLN A 313 -23.34 -1.15 8.45
CA GLN A 313 -24.38 -2.17 8.68
C GLN A 313 -23.95 -3.54 8.18
N ASP A 314 -23.26 -3.62 7.04
CA ASP A 314 -22.73 -4.86 6.50
C ASP A 314 -21.77 -5.55 7.49
N VAL A 315 -20.90 -4.78 8.16
CA VAL A 315 -20.02 -5.36 9.20
C VAL A 315 -20.84 -5.85 10.39
N ILE A 316 -21.80 -5.07 10.90
CA ILE A 316 -22.70 -5.52 11.98
C ILE A 316 -23.39 -6.84 11.61
N ASP A 317 -23.88 -6.95 10.39
CA ASP A 317 -24.58 -8.12 9.89
C ASP A 317 -23.68 -9.35 9.68
N ALA A 318 -22.37 -9.13 9.43
CA ALA A 318 -21.38 -10.20 9.23
C ALA A 318 -20.88 -10.79 10.57
N LEU A 319 -20.66 -9.95 11.60
CA LEU A 319 -20.08 -10.34 12.89
C LEU A 319 -20.65 -11.62 13.51
N PRO A 320 -21.98 -11.88 13.51
CA PRO A 320 -22.51 -13.14 14.03
C PRO A 320 -22.06 -14.40 13.27
N SER A 321 -21.46 -14.25 12.08
CA SER A 321 -20.96 -15.34 11.23
C SER A 321 -19.43 -15.45 11.23
N GLU A 322 -18.76 -14.62 12.01
CA GLU A 322 -17.30 -14.60 12.19
C GLU A 322 -16.90 -15.32 13.49
N PRO A 323 -15.60 -15.56 13.75
CA PRO A 323 -15.12 -16.11 15.01
C PRO A 323 -15.62 -15.31 16.22
N ALA A 324 -15.92 -15.97 17.32
CA ALA A 324 -16.53 -15.35 18.51
C ALA A 324 -15.67 -14.25 19.17
N ASP A 325 -14.36 -14.27 18.93
CA ASP A 325 -13.38 -13.30 19.44
C ASP A 325 -13.03 -12.18 18.46
N GLN A 326 -13.77 -12.08 17.34
CA GLN A 326 -13.48 -11.12 16.26
C GLN A 326 -13.46 -9.66 16.73
N LEU A 327 -14.25 -9.31 17.73
CA LEU A 327 -14.18 -7.97 18.36
C LEU A 327 -12.80 -7.62 18.95
N ASN A 328 -11.97 -8.62 19.23
CA ASN A 328 -10.61 -8.44 19.72
C ASN A 328 -9.53 -8.59 18.63
N ALA A 329 -9.94 -8.93 17.40
CA ALA A 329 -9.02 -9.08 16.29
C ALA A 329 -8.54 -7.70 15.81
N ASP A 330 -7.33 -7.32 16.21
CA ASP A 330 -6.71 -6.12 15.69
C ASP A 330 -6.14 -6.39 14.28
N PRO A 331 -6.17 -5.38 13.41
CA PRO A 331 -5.66 -5.53 12.04
C PRO A 331 -4.19 -5.95 11.99
N GLY A 332 -3.33 -5.31 12.78
CA GLY A 332 -1.88 -5.45 12.67
C GLY A 332 -1.32 -6.82 13.03
N THR A 333 -2.02 -7.60 13.85
CA THR A 333 -1.55 -8.94 14.28
C THR A 333 -2.61 -10.01 14.08
N THR A 334 -3.74 -9.94 14.79
CA THR A 334 -4.70 -11.03 14.85
C THR A 334 -5.43 -11.25 13.50
N GLY A 335 -5.95 -10.20 12.87
CA GLY A 335 -6.74 -10.31 11.63
C GLY A 335 -5.91 -10.89 10.48
N PHE A 336 -4.69 -10.38 10.31
CA PHE A 336 -3.75 -10.89 9.33
C PHE A 336 -3.35 -12.34 9.60
N GLN A 337 -2.97 -12.65 10.84
CA GLN A 337 -2.55 -13.99 11.24
C GLN A 337 -3.70 -15.01 11.16
N GLN A 338 -4.94 -14.62 11.44
CA GLN A 338 -6.09 -15.50 11.28
C GLN A 338 -6.21 -16.03 9.85
N PHE A 339 -6.04 -15.19 8.83
CA PHE A 339 -6.08 -15.63 7.43
C PHE A 339 -4.89 -16.55 7.10
N LEU A 340 -3.66 -16.16 7.47
CA LEU A 340 -2.46 -16.99 7.23
C LEU A 340 -2.56 -18.35 7.94
N ALA A 341 -3.17 -18.41 9.11
CA ALA A 341 -3.46 -19.65 9.84
C ALA A 341 -4.64 -20.46 9.26
N GLY A 342 -5.30 -19.97 8.20
CA GLY A 342 -6.38 -20.67 7.52
C GLY A 342 -7.75 -20.57 8.18
N THR A 343 -7.97 -19.63 9.10
CA THR A 343 -9.24 -19.49 9.85
C THR A 343 -10.38 -19.01 8.96
N GLY A 344 -10.17 -17.97 8.14
CA GLY A 344 -11.19 -17.42 7.24
C GLY A 344 -10.96 -17.80 5.79
N SER A 345 -12.02 -17.70 4.99
CA SER A 345 -11.94 -17.95 3.55
C SER A 345 -11.68 -16.69 2.73
N MET A 346 -11.89 -15.51 3.29
CA MET A 346 -11.74 -14.23 2.60
C MET A 346 -11.23 -13.15 3.57
N LEU A 347 -10.39 -12.25 3.06
CA LEU A 347 -9.85 -11.10 3.80
C LEU A 347 -9.49 -9.98 2.82
N SER A 348 -9.80 -8.73 3.13
CA SER A 348 -9.14 -7.57 2.51
C SER A 348 -7.92 -7.20 3.32
N TRP A 349 -6.78 -7.03 2.65
CA TRP A 349 -5.53 -6.67 3.28
C TRP A 349 -4.65 -5.92 2.30
N TRP A 350 -3.61 -5.27 2.80
CA TRP A 350 -2.54 -4.77 1.93
C TRP A 350 -1.91 -5.90 1.13
N GLY A 351 -1.39 -5.58 -0.06
CA GLY A 351 -0.88 -6.58 -1.00
C GLY A 351 0.32 -7.37 -0.49
N ASP A 352 1.01 -6.92 0.56
CA ASP A 352 2.09 -7.68 1.22
C ASP A 352 1.67 -9.09 1.70
N ILE A 353 0.36 -9.35 1.79
CA ILE A 353 -0.17 -10.69 2.04
C ILE A 353 0.27 -11.70 0.96
N GLY A 354 0.53 -11.24 -0.28
CA GLY A 354 0.99 -12.12 -1.35
C GLY A 354 2.35 -12.73 -1.06
N SER A 355 3.33 -11.93 -0.65
CA SER A 355 4.63 -12.44 -0.23
C SER A 355 4.54 -13.22 1.09
N ASN A 356 3.78 -12.72 2.06
CA ASN A 356 3.61 -13.36 3.37
C ASN A 356 2.91 -14.72 3.30
N ALA A 357 1.92 -14.91 2.42
CA ALA A 357 1.24 -16.19 2.25
C ALA A 357 2.21 -17.32 1.86
N LYS A 358 3.22 -17.01 1.02
CA LYS A 358 4.20 -17.99 0.53
C LYS A 358 5.44 -18.12 1.42
N THR A 359 5.83 -17.09 2.15
CA THR A 359 7.16 -17.04 2.78
C THR A 359 7.09 -17.02 4.31
N SER A 360 5.94 -16.71 4.92
CA SER A 360 5.79 -16.73 6.37
C SER A 360 5.74 -18.15 6.92
N ASP A 361 6.54 -18.43 7.93
CA ASP A 361 6.55 -19.73 8.64
C ASP A 361 5.21 -20.05 9.33
N SER A 362 4.39 -19.03 9.61
CA SER A 362 3.05 -19.19 10.20
C SER A 362 1.95 -19.43 9.17
N SER A 363 2.24 -19.32 7.87
CA SER A 363 1.25 -19.48 6.82
C SER A 363 1.01 -20.95 6.47
N VAL A 364 -0.27 -21.33 6.46
CA VAL A 364 -0.74 -22.64 5.97
C VAL A 364 -1.54 -22.49 4.66
N VAL A 365 -1.65 -21.27 4.12
CA VAL A 365 -2.52 -20.95 2.99
C VAL A 365 -1.75 -20.65 1.69
N GLY A 366 -0.43 -20.76 1.69
CA GLY A 366 0.42 -20.35 0.57
C GLY A 366 0.08 -20.98 -0.78
N ASP A 367 -0.40 -22.23 -0.79
CA ASP A 367 -0.77 -22.93 -2.03
C ASP A 367 -2.25 -22.80 -2.41
N VAL A 368 -3.04 -22.18 -1.56
CA VAL A 368 -4.50 -22.05 -1.72
C VAL A 368 -4.99 -20.61 -1.59
N THR A 369 -4.09 -19.62 -1.64
CA THR A 369 -4.45 -18.21 -1.68
C THR A 369 -4.61 -17.75 -3.11
N GLY A 370 -5.75 -17.13 -3.42
CA GLY A 370 -6.02 -16.40 -4.64
C GLY A 370 -6.20 -14.90 -4.35
N PHE A 371 -6.01 -14.08 -5.35
CA PHE A 371 -6.01 -12.62 -5.24
C PHE A 371 -6.94 -11.98 -6.27
N SER A 372 -7.55 -10.88 -5.90
CA SER A 372 -8.29 -10.03 -6.84
C SER A 372 -8.34 -8.59 -6.37
N ILE A 373 -8.76 -7.72 -7.24
CA ILE A 373 -9.22 -6.36 -6.86
C ILE A 373 -10.31 -6.47 -5.79
N LEU A 374 -10.42 -5.47 -4.92
CA LEU A 374 -11.51 -5.41 -3.92
C LEU A 374 -12.87 -5.62 -4.58
N PRO A 375 -13.83 -6.30 -3.90
CA PRO A 375 -15.17 -6.48 -4.43
C PRO A 375 -15.83 -5.14 -4.75
N GLY A 376 -16.57 -5.10 -5.85
CA GLY A 376 -17.40 -3.97 -6.22
C GLY A 376 -18.74 -3.94 -5.48
N SER A 377 -19.65 -3.10 -5.98
CA SER A 377 -21.04 -3.05 -5.53
C SER A 377 -21.98 -3.01 -6.73
N ASP A 378 -23.15 -3.66 -6.61
CA ASP A 378 -24.17 -3.68 -7.66
C ASP A 378 -24.78 -2.30 -7.91
N ASP A 379 -24.66 -1.38 -6.97
CA ASP A 379 -25.10 0.01 -7.02
C ASP A 379 -24.12 0.92 -6.25
N VAL A 380 -24.08 2.18 -6.60
CA VAL A 380 -23.22 3.19 -5.96
C VAL A 380 -24.03 4.43 -5.59
N TYR A 381 -23.76 4.99 -4.42
CA TYR A 381 -24.43 6.20 -3.97
C TYR A 381 -23.84 7.44 -4.66
N ASN A 382 -24.70 8.20 -5.31
CA ASN A 382 -24.37 9.46 -5.93
C ASN A 382 -24.64 10.60 -4.94
N ALA A 383 -23.58 11.14 -4.34
CA ALA A 383 -23.70 12.22 -3.34
C ALA A 383 -24.27 13.52 -3.93
N GLY A 384 -24.13 13.74 -5.24
CA GLY A 384 -24.66 14.92 -5.91
C GLY A 384 -26.19 14.89 -6.11
N THR A 385 -26.76 13.69 -6.32
CA THR A 385 -28.21 13.50 -6.52
C THR A 385 -28.93 13.00 -5.27
N GLY A 386 -28.20 12.43 -4.30
CA GLY A 386 -28.77 11.79 -3.12
C GLY A 386 -29.42 10.43 -3.41
N ALA A 387 -29.11 9.78 -4.52
CA ALA A 387 -29.72 8.52 -4.97
C ALA A 387 -28.67 7.42 -5.17
N TRP A 388 -29.15 6.19 -5.27
CA TRP A 388 -28.34 5.03 -5.65
C TRP A 388 -28.44 4.81 -7.16
N ASP A 389 -27.28 4.75 -7.82
CA ASP A 389 -27.16 4.53 -9.26
C ASP A 389 -26.69 3.11 -9.56
N LYS A 390 -27.31 2.46 -10.55
CA LYS A 390 -26.79 1.24 -11.16
C LYS A 390 -26.03 1.62 -12.42
N LEU A 391 -24.76 1.29 -12.45
CA LEU A 391 -23.91 1.63 -13.57
C LEU A 391 -24.17 0.69 -14.76
N ALA A 392 -24.21 1.24 -15.96
CA ALA A 392 -24.36 0.45 -17.19
C ALA A 392 -23.17 -0.49 -17.44
N SER A 393 -22.01 -0.19 -16.87
CA SER A 393 -20.80 -1.01 -16.94
C SER A 393 -20.80 -2.26 -16.04
N GLY A 394 -21.82 -2.44 -15.20
CA GLY A 394 -21.88 -3.48 -14.18
C GLY A 394 -21.50 -2.96 -12.79
N PRO A 395 -21.01 -3.80 -11.90
CA PRO A 395 -20.67 -3.40 -10.54
C PRO A 395 -19.68 -2.24 -10.48
N ASN A 396 -19.87 -1.34 -9.51
CA ASN A 396 -18.94 -0.27 -9.22
C ASN A 396 -17.73 -0.83 -8.46
N TYR A 397 -16.57 -0.86 -9.10
CA TYR A 397 -15.30 -1.14 -8.45
C TYR A 397 -14.60 0.17 -8.12
N ALA A 398 -14.12 0.28 -6.88
CA ALA A 398 -13.36 1.44 -6.40
C ALA A 398 -12.25 0.95 -5.44
N PRO A 399 -11.14 0.43 -5.97
CA PRO A 399 -10.05 -0.08 -5.14
C PRO A 399 -9.53 0.99 -4.20
N ASN A 400 -9.31 0.63 -2.94
CA ASN A 400 -8.82 1.54 -1.92
C ASN A 400 -7.28 1.55 -1.94
N MET A 401 -6.69 2.70 -2.26
CA MET A 401 -5.25 2.96 -2.12
C MET A 401 -4.97 3.30 -0.64
N ALA A 402 -5.22 2.33 0.23
CA ALA A 402 -5.13 2.48 1.67
C ALA A 402 -3.70 2.81 2.10
N TYR A 403 -3.50 3.93 2.79
CA TYR A 403 -2.22 4.45 3.25
C TYR A 403 -1.27 4.96 2.15
N ILE A 404 -1.55 4.70 0.88
CA ILE A 404 -0.78 5.14 -0.30
C ILE A 404 0.72 4.73 -0.25
N GLY A 405 1.08 3.79 0.61
CA GLY A 405 2.42 3.26 0.80
C GLY A 405 3.38 4.14 1.61
N TRP A 406 4.42 3.49 2.07
CA TRP A 406 5.53 4.12 2.79
C TRP A 406 6.45 4.88 1.84
N GLY A 407 7.05 5.94 2.37
CA GLY A 407 8.07 6.73 1.69
C GLY A 407 9.16 7.17 2.64
N VAL A 408 10.33 7.46 2.08
CA VAL A 408 11.44 8.09 2.81
C VAL A 408 11.47 9.56 2.46
N TYR A 409 11.56 10.40 3.48
CA TYR A 409 11.58 11.86 3.37
C TYR A 409 12.81 12.41 4.07
N VAL A 410 13.41 13.43 3.48
CA VAL A 410 14.47 14.21 4.11
C VAL A 410 13.83 15.47 4.72
N MET A 411 14.21 15.81 5.95
CA MET A 411 13.62 16.94 6.66
C MET A 411 14.33 18.24 6.33
N ALA A 412 13.58 19.33 6.23
CA ALA A 412 14.10 20.66 5.86
C ALA A 412 15.18 21.22 6.80
N ARG A 413 15.30 20.65 8.01
CA ARG A 413 16.37 21.04 8.96
C ARG A 413 17.79 20.86 8.43
N VAL A 414 17.99 20.00 7.41
CA VAL A 414 19.31 19.80 6.78
C VAL A 414 19.60 20.81 5.67
N ASP A 415 18.63 21.60 5.22
CA ASP A 415 18.76 22.46 4.03
C ASP A 415 19.79 23.59 4.21
N SER A 416 20.09 23.97 5.45
CA SER A 416 21.11 24.97 5.78
C SER A 416 22.55 24.44 5.67
N ASP A 417 22.75 23.12 5.59
CA ASP A 417 24.06 22.45 5.44
C ASP A 417 24.07 21.61 4.16
N PRO A 418 24.63 22.11 3.05
CA PRO A 418 24.62 21.41 1.76
C PRO A 418 25.28 20.03 1.77
N VAL A 419 26.28 19.81 2.64
CA VAL A 419 26.96 18.50 2.75
C VAL A 419 26.05 17.51 3.46
N LYS A 420 25.43 17.94 4.56
CA LYS A 420 24.48 17.13 5.32
C LYS A 420 23.22 16.83 4.49
N GLN A 421 22.71 17.81 3.75
CA GLN A 421 21.57 17.65 2.86
C GLN A 421 21.86 16.61 1.77
N LYS A 422 23.03 16.72 1.10
CA LYS A 422 23.42 15.74 0.08
C LYS A 422 23.60 14.35 0.67
N ALA A 423 24.15 14.22 1.88
CA ALA A 423 24.30 12.95 2.57
C ALA A 423 22.94 12.33 2.91
N ALA A 424 21.98 13.12 3.44
CA ALA A 424 20.65 12.64 3.76
C ALA A 424 19.89 12.15 2.51
N TRP A 425 19.92 12.94 1.43
CA TRP A 425 19.30 12.53 0.17
C TRP A 425 19.99 11.31 -0.47
N SER A 426 21.31 11.17 -0.31
CA SER A 426 22.04 10.00 -0.81
C SER A 426 21.65 8.72 -0.06
N ALA A 427 21.50 8.78 1.27
CA ALA A 427 21.03 7.66 2.07
C ALA A 427 19.58 7.27 1.70
N ALA A 428 18.70 8.26 1.60
CA ALA A 428 17.31 8.04 1.18
C ALA A 428 17.22 7.47 -0.25
N ALA A 429 18.00 7.99 -1.20
CA ALA A 429 18.05 7.50 -2.58
C ALA A 429 18.59 6.06 -2.68
N HIS A 430 19.50 5.66 -1.79
CA HIS A 430 19.98 4.29 -1.73
C HIS A 430 18.86 3.31 -1.36
N LEU A 431 18.02 3.67 -0.37
CA LEU A 431 16.85 2.87 0.02
C LEU A 431 15.80 2.79 -1.09
N GLY A 432 15.61 3.88 -1.84
CA GLY A 432 14.68 3.94 -2.98
C GLY A 432 15.24 3.37 -4.29
N GLY A 433 16.39 2.71 -4.27
CA GLY A 433 17.01 2.13 -5.46
C GLY A 433 16.16 1.03 -6.10
N LYS A 434 16.16 0.97 -7.44
CA LYS A 434 15.30 0.09 -8.22
C LYS A 434 15.48 -1.40 -7.90
N ASP A 435 16.72 -1.86 -7.83
CA ASP A 435 17.02 -3.27 -7.59
C ASP A 435 16.77 -3.67 -6.13
N LEU A 436 17.06 -2.77 -5.19
CA LEU A 436 16.79 -2.97 -3.77
C LEU A 436 15.28 -3.03 -3.51
N SER A 437 14.50 -2.14 -4.14
CA SER A 437 13.04 -2.10 -3.98
C SER A 437 12.34 -3.35 -4.51
N LEU A 438 12.84 -3.95 -5.60
CA LEU A 438 12.32 -5.22 -6.11
C LEU A 438 12.54 -6.34 -5.08
N TRP A 439 13.73 -6.39 -4.47
CA TRP A 439 14.02 -7.35 -3.41
C TRP A 439 13.06 -7.18 -2.22
N CYS A 440 12.83 -5.94 -1.77
CA CYS A 440 11.88 -5.65 -0.69
C CYS A 440 10.46 -6.12 -1.01
N SER A 441 9.98 -5.92 -2.25
CA SER A 441 8.65 -6.38 -2.67
C SER A 441 8.54 -7.90 -2.75
N ALA A 442 9.63 -8.61 -3.07
CA ALA A 442 9.65 -10.06 -3.22
C ALA A 442 9.80 -10.82 -1.89
N TYR A 443 10.18 -10.13 -0.81
CA TYR A 443 10.35 -10.71 0.51
C TYR A 443 9.34 -10.17 1.52
N PRO A 444 9.05 -10.89 2.63
CA PRO A 444 8.09 -10.45 3.63
C PRO A 444 8.66 -9.28 4.43
N SER A 445 8.60 -8.11 3.85
CA SER A 445 9.09 -6.84 4.39
C SER A 445 7.97 -5.82 4.66
N GLY A 446 6.73 -6.16 4.29
CA GLY A 446 5.59 -5.26 4.32
C GLY A 446 5.55 -4.27 3.15
N PHE A 447 6.46 -4.39 2.17
CA PHE A 447 6.49 -3.53 0.99
C PHE A 447 5.88 -4.23 -0.22
N GLN A 448 5.00 -3.52 -0.92
CA GLN A 448 4.30 -3.98 -2.12
C GLN A 448 5.00 -3.50 -3.40
N PRO A 449 4.72 -4.13 -4.54
CA PRO A 449 5.17 -3.63 -5.84
C PRO A 449 4.71 -2.20 -6.09
N TYR A 450 5.62 -1.29 -6.46
CA TYR A 450 5.28 0.12 -6.72
C TYR A 450 5.96 0.70 -7.97
N ARG A 451 6.69 -0.13 -8.69
CA ARG A 451 7.33 0.23 -9.95
C ARG A 451 6.76 -0.58 -11.10
N GLN A 452 6.74 -0.01 -12.29
CA GLN A 452 6.33 -0.75 -13.48
C GLN A 452 7.18 -2.01 -13.69
N SER A 453 8.49 -1.91 -13.40
CA SER A 453 9.41 -3.04 -13.48
C SER A 453 9.18 -4.12 -12.42
N HIS A 454 8.49 -3.83 -11.32
CA HIS A 454 8.14 -4.84 -10.32
C HIS A 454 7.08 -5.83 -10.80
N PHE A 455 6.40 -5.55 -11.90
CA PHE A 455 5.37 -6.43 -12.50
C PHE A 455 5.93 -7.37 -13.57
N ASP A 456 7.26 -7.53 -13.67
CA ASP A 456 7.87 -8.57 -14.51
C ASP A 456 7.85 -9.92 -13.76
N ILE A 457 6.91 -10.79 -14.15
CA ILE A 457 6.70 -12.12 -13.54
C ILE A 457 8.01 -12.93 -13.48
N LYS A 458 8.91 -12.78 -14.47
CA LYS A 458 10.17 -13.53 -14.51
C LYS A 458 11.09 -13.24 -13.33
N GLU A 459 11.07 -12.01 -12.84
CA GLU A 459 11.87 -11.61 -11.67
C GLU A 459 11.40 -12.36 -10.41
N TRP A 460 10.08 -12.48 -10.23
CA TRP A 460 9.49 -13.19 -9.09
C TRP A 460 9.68 -14.70 -9.18
N VAL A 461 9.58 -15.28 -10.38
CA VAL A 461 9.92 -16.69 -10.60
C VAL A 461 11.40 -16.93 -10.30
N THR A 462 12.29 -15.98 -10.65
CA THR A 462 13.72 -16.02 -10.28
C THR A 462 13.91 -15.98 -8.76
N ALA A 463 13.08 -15.22 -8.03
CA ALA A 463 13.08 -15.22 -6.55
C ALA A 463 12.58 -16.55 -5.95
N GLY A 464 11.87 -17.38 -6.72
CA GLY A 464 11.41 -18.70 -6.32
C GLY A 464 9.90 -18.86 -6.18
N TYR A 465 9.11 -17.89 -6.65
CA TYR A 465 7.66 -17.99 -6.66
C TYR A 465 7.16 -18.91 -7.79
N ASP A 466 6.02 -19.56 -7.55
CA ASP A 466 5.25 -20.24 -8.60
C ASP A 466 4.67 -19.22 -9.58
N GLU A 467 4.76 -19.50 -10.89
CA GLU A 467 4.36 -18.56 -11.94
C GLU A 467 2.84 -18.26 -11.89
N ALA A 468 2.01 -19.26 -11.62
CA ALA A 468 0.56 -19.08 -11.56
C ALA A 468 0.16 -18.22 -10.36
N PHE A 469 0.72 -18.51 -9.18
CA PHE A 469 0.49 -17.76 -7.95
C PHE A 469 0.89 -16.30 -8.12
N ILE A 470 2.11 -16.05 -8.61
CA ILE A 470 2.63 -14.68 -8.71
C ILE A 470 1.93 -13.88 -9.82
N THR A 471 1.46 -14.56 -10.88
CA THR A 471 0.65 -13.92 -11.92
C THR A 471 -0.68 -13.43 -11.37
N ASP A 472 -1.36 -14.22 -10.55
CA ASP A 472 -2.62 -13.85 -9.92
C ASP A 472 -2.42 -12.67 -8.96
N TYR A 473 -1.40 -12.74 -8.11
CA TYR A 473 -1.02 -11.68 -7.18
C TYR A 473 -0.71 -10.36 -7.89
N LEU A 474 0.24 -10.35 -8.82
CA LEU A 474 0.64 -9.14 -9.53
C LEU A 474 -0.48 -8.54 -10.38
N ASN A 475 -1.38 -9.37 -10.93
CA ASN A 475 -2.56 -8.87 -11.62
C ASN A 475 -3.53 -8.15 -10.68
N SER A 476 -3.74 -8.65 -9.47
CA SER A 476 -4.62 -8.01 -8.48
C SER A 476 -4.12 -6.62 -8.09
N GLU A 477 -2.82 -6.47 -7.90
CA GLU A 477 -2.14 -5.20 -7.63
C GLU A 477 -2.24 -4.25 -8.83
N ALA A 478 -1.89 -4.73 -10.03
CA ALA A 478 -1.92 -3.93 -11.25
C ALA A 478 -3.36 -3.46 -11.61
N ASP A 479 -4.35 -4.33 -11.46
CA ASP A 479 -5.77 -4.00 -11.66
C ASP A 479 -6.23 -2.92 -10.66
N SER A 480 -5.73 -2.96 -9.42
CA SER A 480 -6.02 -1.96 -8.39
C SER A 480 -5.36 -0.62 -8.70
N TYR A 481 -4.05 -0.59 -8.97
CA TYR A 481 -3.29 0.64 -9.23
C TYR A 481 -3.70 1.35 -10.52
N ASN A 482 -4.15 0.63 -11.53
CA ASN A 482 -4.55 1.19 -12.82
C ASN A 482 -6.06 1.37 -12.95
N HIS A 483 -6.83 1.13 -11.88
CA HIS A 483 -8.27 1.27 -11.96
C HIS A 483 -8.69 2.75 -12.08
N PRO A 484 -9.51 3.13 -13.08
CA PRO A 484 -9.85 4.53 -13.30
C PRO A 484 -10.65 5.17 -12.16
N ASN A 485 -11.32 4.35 -11.35
CA ASN A 485 -12.10 4.79 -10.18
C ASN A 485 -11.41 4.43 -8.85
N ALA A 486 -10.07 4.32 -8.83
CA ALA A 486 -9.34 4.07 -7.58
C ALA A 486 -9.64 5.16 -6.54
N ALA A 487 -9.89 4.74 -5.30
CA ALA A 487 -10.14 5.63 -4.18
C ALA A 487 -8.81 6.00 -3.54
N ILE A 488 -8.31 7.19 -3.86
CA ILE A 488 -7.12 7.78 -3.24
C ILE A 488 -7.58 8.54 -1.99
N GLU A 489 -6.92 8.28 -0.86
CA GLU A 489 -7.22 9.00 0.36
C GLU A 489 -6.71 10.44 0.35
N PRO A 490 -7.35 11.37 1.10
CA PRO A 490 -6.87 12.74 1.20
C PRO A 490 -5.58 12.81 2.02
N ARG A 491 -4.61 13.57 1.53
CA ARG A 491 -3.35 13.87 2.21
C ARG A 491 -3.44 15.24 2.87
N ILE A 492 -4.38 15.39 3.81
CA ILE A 492 -4.70 16.66 4.48
C ILE A 492 -4.18 16.68 5.92
N PRO A 493 -3.91 17.87 6.49
CA PRO A 493 -3.53 17.97 7.89
C PRO A 493 -4.52 17.29 8.82
N GLY A 494 -3.98 16.51 9.78
CA GLY A 494 -4.78 15.84 10.81
C GLY A 494 -5.56 14.62 10.34
N ILE A 495 -5.29 14.03 9.16
CA ILE A 495 -6.08 12.92 8.63
C ILE A 495 -6.20 11.74 9.62
N PHE A 496 -5.15 11.42 10.36
CA PHE A 496 -5.20 10.38 11.39
C PHE A 496 -6.02 10.77 12.63
N GLN A 497 -6.27 12.07 12.89
CA GLN A 497 -7.22 12.48 13.92
C GLN A 497 -8.66 12.13 13.50
N TYR A 498 -8.99 12.32 12.21
CA TYR A 498 -10.28 11.90 11.66
C TYR A 498 -10.46 10.38 11.78
N TYR A 499 -9.47 9.60 11.35
CA TYR A 499 -9.54 8.13 11.37
C TYR A 499 -9.61 7.56 12.78
N SER A 500 -8.81 8.08 13.71
CA SER A 500 -8.87 7.67 15.13
C SER A 500 -10.22 7.99 15.77
N ALA A 501 -10.77 9.19 15.49
CA ALA A 501 -12.10 9.56 15.99
C ALA A 501 -13.21 8.67 15.41
N ALA A 502 -13.04 8.20 14.15
CA ALA A 502 -13.95 7.22 13.55
C ALA A 502 -13.83 5.86 14.26
N GLU A 503 -12.60 5.34 14.47
CA GLU A 503 -12.38 4.07 15.17
C GLU A 503 -12.97 4.05 16.57
N ASP A 504 -12.89 5.16 17.31
CA ASP A 504 -13.47 5.29 18.66
C ASP A 504 -14.99 5.10 18.65
N GLU A 505 -15.69 5.62 17.65
CA GLU A 505 -17.14 5.44 17.53
C GLU A 505 -17.49 4.07 16.91
N LEU A 506 -16.72 3.59 15.91
CA LEU A 506 -16.90 2.27 15.33
C LEU A 506 -16.78 1.17 16.39
N SER A 507 -15.81 1.26 17.29
CA SER A 507 -15.67 0.30 18.39
C SER A 507 -16.92 0.19 19.26
N LYS A 508 -17.65 1.31 19.47
CA LYS A 508 -18.92 1.32 20.20
C LYS A 508 -20.05 0.68 19.39
N ILE A 509 -20.06 0.92 18.07
CA ILE A 509 -21.02 0.30 17.16
C ILE A 509 -20.85 -1.22 17.16
N TRP A 510 -19.61 -1.70 17.00
CA TRP A 510 -19.30 -3.13 16.97
C TRP A 510 -19.69 -3.84 18.28
N ALA A 511 -19.58 -3.12 19.39
CA ALA A 511 -20.01 -3.61 20.70
C ALA A 511 -21.53 -3.53 20.92
N GLY A 512 -22.32 -3.10 19.93
CA GLY A 512 -23.78 -2.95 20.03
C GLY A 512 -24.24 -1.70 20.80
N GLY A 513 -23.35 -0.72 21.01
CA GLY A 513 -23.64 0.52 21.78
C GLY A 513 -24.41 1.59 20.98
N SER A 514 -24.52 1.46 19.66
CA SER A 514 -25.31 2.35 18.80
C SER A 514 -25.65 1.69 17.47
N THR A 515 -26.65 2.22 16.78
CA THR A 515 -26.96 1.81 15.40
C THR A 515 -25.91 2.34 14.42
N ALA A 516 -25.88 1.78 13.20
CA ALA A 516 -24.98 2.24 12.14
C ALA A 516 -25.16 3.74 11.85
N GLN A 517 -26.40 4.22 11.73
CA GLN A 517 -26.69 5.65 11.48
C GLN A 517 -26.27 6.55 12.65
N GLU A 518 -26.65 6.19 13.87
CA GLU A 518 -26.29 7.01 15.04
C GLU A 518 -24.78 7.13 15.24
N GLY A 519 -24.05 6.04 15.01
CA GLY A 519 -22.59 6.04 15.07
C GLY A 519 -21.96 6.86 13.95
N ALA A 520 -22.43 6.69 12.71
CA ALA A 520 -21.98 7.47 11.56
C ALA A 520 -22.21 8.99 11.76
N ASP A 521 -23.36 9.39 12.33
CA ASP A 521 -23.64 10.79 12.67
C ASP A 521 -22.67 11.34 13.73
N LYS A 522 -22.30 10.53 14.73
CA LYS A 522 -21.30 10.93 15.74
C LYS A 522 -19.90 11.06 15.11
N ILE A 523 -19.52 10.15 14.20
CA ILE A 523 -18.27 10.27 13.45
C ILE A 523 -18.25 11.55 12.64
N ALA A 524 -19.32 11.85 11.89
CA ALA A 524 -19.42 13.08 11.12
C ALA A 524 -19.32 14.33 12.01
N ALA A 525 -20.00 14.34 13.16
CA ALA A 525 -19.93 15.45 14.11
C ALA A 525 -18.53 15.65 14.73
N ALA A 526 -17.79 14.55 14.97
CA ALA A 526 -16.40 14.61 15.42
C ALA A 526 -15.49 15.18 14.32
N TRP A 527 -15.68 14.74 13.09
CA TRP A 527 -14.92 15.22 11.93
C TRP A 527 -15.15 16.70 11.62
N GLU A 528 -16.38 17.20 11.76
CA GLU A 528 -16.67 18.64 11.67
C GLU A 528 -15.85 19.45 12.68
N LYS A 529 -15.78 19.01 13.95
CA LYS A 529 -14.99 19.67 14.99
C LYS A 529 -13.49 19.68 14.67
N ILE A 530 -12.96 18.58 14.12
CA ILE A 530 -11.55 18.48 13.71
C ILE A 530 -11.31 19.47 12.57
N THR A 531 -12.17 19.49 11.55
CA THR A 531 -12.08 20.43 10.42
C THR A 531 -12.04 21.88 10.88
N ASP A 532 -12.97 22.26 11.76
CA ASP A 532 -13.04 23.63 12.31
C ASP A 532 -11.82 23.97 13.19
N GLY A 533 -11.35 22.99 13.98
CA GLY A 533 -10.17 23.14 14.85
C GLY A 533 -8.86 23.35 14.09
N ILE A 534 -8.71 22.71 12.92
CA ILE A 534 -7.54 22.90 12.04
C ILE A 534 -7.68 24.18 11.20
N GLY A 535 -8.90 24.55 10.85
CA GLY A 535 -9.24 25.70 10.00
C GLY A 535 -9.85 25.27 8.67
N ARG A 536 -11.18 25.39 8.56
CA ARG A 536 -11.99 24.87 7.46
C ARG A 536 -11.53 25.37 6.08
N ASP A 537 -11.31 26.68 5.92
CA ASP A 537 -10.92 27.24 4.63
C ASP A 537 -9.58 26.66 4.15
N LYS A 538 -8.62 26.47 5.05
CA LYS A 538 -7.35 25.87 4.74
C LYS A 538 -7.50 24.38 4.40
N GLN A 539 -8.34 23.65 5.12
CA GLN A 539 -8.65 22.25 4.81
C GLN A 539 -9.30 22.11 3.42
N ILE A 540 -10.23 22.98 3.04
CA ILE A 540 -10.82 23.01 1.69
C ILE A 540 -9.75 23.19 0.61
N GLU A 541 -8.86 24.17 0.78
CA GLU A 541 -7.74 24.42 -0.15
C GLU A 541 -6.87 23.17 -0.33
N LEU A 542 -6.44 22.57 0.80
CA LEU A 542 -5.54 21.43 0.80
C LEU A 542 -6.22 20.15 0.31
N TYR A 543 -7.50 19.95 0.61
CA TYR A 543 -8.26 18.83 0.10
C TYR A 543 -8.38 18.88 -1.43
N LYS A 544 -8.71 20.06 -1.99
CA LYS A 544 -8.71 20.25 -3.45
C LYS A 544 -7.34 19.94 -4.07
N ALA A 545 -6.26 20.40 -3.43
CA ALA A 545 -4.90 20.13 -3.89
C ALA A 545 -4.53 18.64 -3.81
N SER A 546 -5.04 17.91 -2.81
CA SER A 546 -4.77 16.47 -2.64
C SER A 546 -5.49 15.57 -3.65
N LEU A 547 -6.58 16.05 -4.26
CA LEU A 547 -7.34 15.31 -5.27
C LEU A 547 -6.76 15.41 -6.69
N GLY A 548 -5.86 16.32 -6.94
CA GLY A 548 -5.17 16.53 -8.23
C GLY A 548 -5.97 17.42 -9.19
#